data_3e6bf18ce7b288db413aaa4d47eb7d88
#
_entry.id   3e6bf18ce7b288db413aaa4d47eb7d88
#
_cell.length_a   1.000
_cell.length_b   1.000
_cell.length_c   1.000
_cell.angle_alpha   90.00
_cell.angle_beta   90.00
_cell.angle_gamma   90.00
#
_symmetry.space_group_name_H-M   'P 1'
#
loop_
_entity.id
_entity.type
_entity.pdbx_description
1 polymer ?
#
loop_
_entity_poly.entity_id
_entity_poly.type
_entity_poly.pdbx_seq_one_letter_code
_entity_poly.pdbx_strand_id
1 'polypeptide(L)'
;GCGTFPTWNTYPGLFAALSTGNAVVVKPHPNAILPAAISVRIAREVLAENGLDANLVTMFVTDVPAETQALAKHPAVQSIDFTGGNAFGNWLYENCRGKQVYAELAGVNNIVIDSTDNYKAMLRNLAFTLSLYAGQMCTTTQAIFVPAGGVDTPDGKVPFDQVAADLGAAVDKFLSDPAVATAVLGAIQSPETLARIESAPKWGEVVLASKKIDHPEFPKAEVRTPVLLKCDASNEAAWMEERFGPIAFVVKVVDTAAAIALSERVVNTHGALTVGLYSTRQDVIDAMTAATMRSKVALSINLTGGVFVNQSAAYSDYHGTGGNPAANASYADSAFVANRFRVVQRRYHV
;
A
#
# COMPACT_ATOMS: atom_id res chain seq x y z
N GLY A 1 -6.48 -8.53 10.34
CA GLY A 1 -6.14 -8.62 8.90
C GLY A 1 -6.98 -7.67 8.08
N CYS A 2 -6.42 -7.10 7.04
CA CYS A 2 -7.14 -6.20 6.13
C CYS A 2 -7.96 -6.97 5.08
N GLY A 3 -8.77 -6.25 4.29
CA GLY A 3 -9.68 -6.85 3.31
C GLY A 3 -8.99 -7.37 2.05
N THR A 4 -7.88 -6.76 1.63
CA THR A 4 -7.22 -7.04 0.36
C THR A 4 -6.04 -8.01 0.47
N PHE A 5 -5.31 -7.97 1.60
CA PHE A 5 -4.18 -8.87 1.91
C PHE A 5 -4.32 -9.50 3.29
N PRO A 6 -5.37 -10.30 3.53
CA PRO A 6 -5.72 -10.77 4.87
C PRO A 6 -4.63 -11.62 5.54
N THR A 7 -3.91 -12.43 4.77
CA THR A 7 -2.84 -13.29 5.29
C THR A 7 -1.54 -12.51 5.47
N TRP A 8 -1.15 -11.72 4.46
CA TRP A 8 0.04 -10.89 4.51
C TRP A 8 0.06 -9.96 5.73
N ASN A 9 -1.03 -9.23 5.97
CA ASN A 9 -1.11 -8.31 7.12
C ASN A 9 -1.26 -9.01 8.47
N THR A 10 -1.65 -10.30 8.48
CA THR A 10 -1.82 -11.06 9.73
C THR A 10 -0.52 -11.75 10.15
N TYR A 11 0.24 -12.30 9.21
CA TYR A 11 1.36 -13.19 9.53
C TYR A 11 2.53 -12.52 10.25
N PRO A 12 3.01 -11.32 9.89
CA PRO A 12 4.12 -10.71 10.61
C PRO A 12 3.84 -10.56 12.11
N GLY A 13 2.70 -9.99 12.47
CA GLY A 13 2.30 -9.84 13.87
C GLY A 13 2.01 -11.16 14.58
N LEU A 14 1.37 -12.12 13.88
CA LEU A 14 1.08 -13.46 14.44
C LEU A 14 2.38 -14.19 14.79
N PHE A 15 3.31 -14.31 13.85
CA PHE A 15 4.55 -15.04 14.09
C PHE A 15 5.48 -14.31 15.05
N ALA A 16 5.57 -12.98 15.00
CA ALA A 16 6.32 -12.19 15.96
C ALA A 16 5.76 -12.34 17.39
N ALA A 17 4.44 -12.39 17.55
CA ALA A 17 3.82 -12.62 18.85
C ALA A 17 4.05 -14.03 19.37
N LEU A 18 3.84 -15.07 18.55
CA LEU A 18 4.07 -16.47 18.96
C LEU A 18 5.53 -16.72 19.32
N SER A 19 6.49 -16.24 18.52
CA SER A 19 7.92 -16.42 18.78
C SER A 19 8.41 -15.74 20.07
N THR A 20 7.64 -14.81 20.59
CA THR A 20 7.89 -14.08 21.85
C THR A 20 7.02 -14.57 23.02
N GLY A 21 6.31 -15.69 22.84
CA GLY A 21 5.51 -16.33 23.89
C GLY A 21 4.14 -15.67 24.14
N ASN A 22 3.63 -14.90 23.20
CA ASN A 22 2.31 -14.27 23.32
C ASN A 22 1.24 -15.06 22.57
N ALA A 23 0.04 -15.15 23.15
CA ALA A 23 -1.15 -15.63 22.44
C ALA A 23 -1.67 -14.55 21.48
N VAL A 24 -2.35 -14.97 20.42
CA VAL A 24 -2.83 -14.10 19.35
C VAL A 24 -4.34 -14.26 19.13
N VAL A 25 -5.04 -13.15 19.06
CA VAL A 25 -6.43 -13.09 18.56
C VAL A 25 -6.40 -12.46 17.18
N VAL A 26 -6.73 -13.24 16.15
CA VAL A 26 -6.85 -12.76 14.77
C VAL A 26 -8.25 -12.18 14.56
N LYS A 27 -8.33 -10.90 14.24
CA LYS A 27 -9.58 -10.24 13.82
C LYS A 27 -9.52 -9.96 12.32
N PRO A 28 -10.20 -10.75 11.47
CA PRO A 28 -10.23 -10.54 10.04
C PRO A 28 -11.11 -9.34 9.66
N HIS A 29 -10.87 -8.81 8.46
CA HIS A 29 -11.82 -7.90 7.82
C HIS A 29 -13.12 -8.66 7.48
N PRO A 30 -14.31 -8.07 7.62
CA PRO A 30 -15.58 -8.77 7.32
C PRO A 30 -15.66 -9.36 5.92
N ASN A 31 -15.04 -8.73 4.92
CA ASN A 31 -15.03 -9.21 3.53
C ASN A 31 -13.92 -10.26 3.24
N ALA A 32 -13.06 -10.60 4.23
CA ALA A 32 -11.92 -11.50 4.02
C ALA A 32 -11.75 -12.48 5.20
N ILE A 33 -12.86 -13.08 5.66
CA ILE A 33 -12.87 -14.00 6.80
C ILE A 33 -12.22 -15.34 6.44
N LEU A 34 -12.56 -15.92 5.28
CA LEU A 34 -12.17 -17.28 4.93
C LEU A 34 -10.65 -17.53 4.92
N PRO A 35 -9.81 -16.70 4.28
CA PRO A 35 -8.35 -16.91 4.31
C PRO A 35 -7.77 -16.88 5.72
N ALA A 36 -8.25 -15.97 6.58
CA ALA A 36 -7.81 -15.90 7.96
C ALA A 36 -8.30 -17.12 8.78
N ALA A 37 -9.51 -17.59 8.56
CA ALA A 37 -10.04 -18.76 9.23
C ALA A 37 -9.26 -20.04 8.88
N ILE A 38 -8.90 -20.22 7.60
CA ILE A 38 -8.06 -21.35 7.15
C ILE A 38 -6.69 -21.27 7.83
N SER A 39 -6.06 -20.08 7.87
CA SER A 39 -4.76 -19.88 8.49
C SER A 39 -4.80 -20.17 10.00
N VAL A 40 -5.82 -19.68 10.70
CA VAL A 40 -6.00 -19.94 12.14
C VAL A 40 -6.24 -21.43 12.39
N ARG A 41 -7.05 -22.13 11.58
CA ARG A 41 -7.25 -23.58 11.69
C ARG A 41 -5.93 -24.32 11.56
N ILE A 42 -5.15 -24.05 10.52
CA ILE A 42 -3.85 -24.70 10.29
C ILE A 42 -2.88 -24.40 11.46
N ALA A 43 -2.81 -23.16 11.91
CA ALA A 43 -1.95 -22.82 13.05
C ALA A 43 -2.33 -23.59 14.31
N ARG A 44 -3.63 -23.75 14.60
CA ARG A 44 -4.13 -24.52 15.75
C ARG A 44 -3.82 -26.01 15.64
N GLU A 45 -3.96 -26.59 14.45
CA GLU A 45 -3.60 -27.99 14.16
C GLU A 45 -2.10 -28.21 14.42
N VAL A 46 -1.23 -27.38 13.84
CA VAL A 46 0.23 -27.45 14.03
C VAL A 46 0.63 -27.28 15.51
N LEU A 47 0.02 -26.37 16.24
CA LEU A 47 0.29 -26.20 17.68
C LEU A 47 -0.06 -27.48 18.45
N ALA A 48 -1.22 -28.06 18.21
CA ALA A 48 -1.67 -29.29 18.88
C ALA A 48 -0.79 -30.51 18.53
N GLU A 49 -0.39 -30.66 17.27
CA GLU A 49 0.54 -31.72 16.81
C GLU A 49 1.90 -31.63 17.50
N ASN A 50 2.33 -30.44 17.91
CA ASN A 50 3.59 -30.22 18.64
C ASN A 50 3.40 -30.13 20.16
N GLY A 51 2.26 -30.55 20.70
CA GLY A 51 2.00 -30.58 22.13
C GLY A 51 1.81 -29.20 22.78
N LEU A 52 1.52 -28.17 21.99
CA LEU A 52 1.26 -26.81 22.45
C LEU A 52 -0.25 -26.54 22.54
N ASP A 53 -0.63 -25.56 23.34
CA ASP A 53 -2.04 -25.17 23.45
C ASP A 53 -2.52 -24.53 22.13
N ALA A 54 -3.49 -25.17 21.47
CA ALA A 54 -4.11 -24.65 20.27
C ALA A 54 -4.76 -23.27 20.46
N ASN A 55 -5.12 -22.89 21.69
CA ASN A 55 -5.70 -21.59 22.01
C ASN A 55 -4.68 -20.44 22.02
N LEU A 56 -3.39 -20.72 21.80
CA LEU A 56 -2.42 -19.66 21.53
C LEU A 56 -2.77 -18.85 20.28
N VAL A 57 -3.52 -19.45 19.34
CA VAL A 57 -4.08 -18.73 18.19
C VAL A 57 -5.58 -18.89 18.16
N THR A 58 -6.29 -17.79 18.28
CA THR A 58 -7.76 -17.73 18.22
C THR A 58 -8.23 -16.71 17.19
N MET A 59 -9.52 -16.73 16.88
CA MET A 59 -10.12 -15.80 15.94
C MET A 59 -11.36 -15.15 16.52
N PHE A 60 -11.49 -13.84 16.29
CA PHE A 60 -12.67 -13.06 16.67
C PHE A 60 -13.29 -12.43 15.42
N VAL A 61 -14.51 -12.82 15.08
CA VAL A 61 -15.22 -12.35 13.87
C VAL A 61 -16.35 -11.43 14.27
N THR A 62 -16.31 -10.22 13.76
CA THR A 62 -17.39 -9.24 13.91
C THR A 62 -17.32 -8.22 12.78
N ASP A 63 -18.47 -7.71 12.38
CA ASP A 63 -18.65 -6.52 11.52
C ASP A 63 -19.05 -5.28 12.32
N VAL A 64 -19.21 -5.42 13.64
CA VAL A 64 -19.61 -4.35 14.57
C VAL A 64 -18.37 -3.60 15.06
N PRO A 65 -18.20 -2.30 14.70
CA PRO A 65 -17.04 -1.52 15.13
C PRO A 65 -16.85 -1.44 16.65
N ALA A 66 -17.94 -1.31 17.40
CA ALA A 66 -17.89 -1.22 18.87
C ALA A 66 -17.29 -2.48 19.53
N GLU A 67 -17.57 -3.66 18.98
CA GLU A 67 -16.98 -4.91 19.46
C GLU A 67 -15.47 -5.00 19.17
N THR A 68 -15.05 -4.53 17.98
CA THR A 68 -13.62 -4.41 17.65
C THR A 68 -12.91 -3.43 18.60
N GLN A 69 -13.55 -2.32 18.92
CA GLN A 69 -13.05 -1.35 19.90
C GLN A 69 -12.97 -1.94 21.30
N ALA A 70 -13.96 -2.72 21.73
CA ALA A 70 -13.96 -3.40 23.01
C ALA A 70 -12.82 -4.43 23.10
N LEU A 71 -12.60 -5.23 22.04
CA LEU A 71 -11.46 -6.13 21.96
C LEU A 71 -10.13 -5.38 22.07
N ALA A 72 -9.95 -4.30 21.30
CA ALA A 72 -8.72 -3.51 21.34
C ALA A 72 -8.44 -2.91 22.72
N LYS A 73 -9.47 -2.50 23.46
CA LYS A 73 -9.37 -1.96 24.83
C LYS A 73 -9.21 -3.04 25.90
N HIS A 74 -9.48 -4.31 25.59
CA HIS A 74 -9.49 -5.36 26.61
C HIS A 74 -8.13 -5.42 27.36
N PRO A 75 -8.10 -5.54 28.68
CA PRO A 75 -6.87 -5.47 29.49
C PRO A 75 -5.82 -6.53 29.11
N ALA A 76 -6.26 -7.71 28.68
CA ALA A 76 -5.37 -8.79 28.27
C ALA A 76 -4.67 -8.51 26.91
N VAL A 77 -5.18 -7.60 26.10
CA VAL A 77 -4.55 -7.18 24.85
C VAL A 77 -3.44 -6.19 25.16
N GLN A 78 -2.20 -6.55 24.90
CA GLN A 78 -1.01 -5.74 25.18
C GLN A 78 -0.39 -5.15 23.90
N SER A 79 -0.57 -5.82 22.77
CA SER A 79 -0.08 -5.39 21.46
C SER A 79 -1.18 -5.49 20.43
N ILE A 80 -1.23 -4.53 19.52
CA ILE A 80 -2.23 -4.44 18.45
C ILE A 80 -1.48 -4.25 17.14
N ASP A 81 -1.66 -5.16 16.20
CA ASP A 81 -1.22 -5.03 14.82
C ASP A 81 -2.43 -4.64 13.98
N PHE A 82 -2.36 -3.50 13.32
CA PHE A 82 -3.46 -2.95 12.54
C PHE A 82 -2.99 -2.50 11.16
N THR A 83 -3.75 -2.86 10.13
CA THR A 83 -3.63 -2.31 8.78
C THR A 83 -4.99 -1.85 8.30
N GLY A 84 -5.11 -0.61 7.88
CA GLY A 84 -6.36 -0.05 7.41
C GLY A 84 -6.41 1.47 7.37
N GLY A 85 -7.60 2.03 7.26
CA GLY A 85 -7.82 3.47 7.12
C GLY A 85 -7.44 4.29 8.36
N ASN A 86 -7.11 5.55 8.12
CA ASN A 86 -6.65 6.50 9.14
C ASN A 86 -7.63 6.70 10.30
N ALA A 87 -8.93 6.65 10.03
CA ALA A 87 -9.94 6.90 11.07
C ALA A 87 -9.84 5.90 12.24
N PHE A 88 -9.74 4.60 11.96
CA PHE A 88 -9.61 3.60 13.01
C PHE A 88 -8.18 3.53 13.57
N GLY A 89 -7.16 3.75 12.74
CA GLY A 89 -5.77 3.81 13.23
C GLY A 89 -5.55 4.94 14.22
N ASN A 90 -6.03 6.14 13.92
CA ASN A 90 -5.96 7.28 14.84
C ASN A 90 -6.77 7.02 16.11
N TRP A 91 -7.94 6.39 15.98
CA TRP A 91 -8.72 5.97 17.14
C TRP A 91 -7.92 5.01 18.06
N LEU A 92 -7.14 4.06 17.48
CA LEU A 92 -6.27 3.17 18.26
C LEU A 92 -5.19 3.95 19.01
N TYR A 93 -4.52 4.89 18.36
CA TYR A 93 -3.49 5.72 19.01
C TYR A 93 -4.05 6.54 20.17
N GLU A 94 -5.25 7.06 20.03
CA GLU A 94 -5.91 7.87 21.06
C GLU A 94 -6.43 7.03 22.23
N ASN A 95 -7.03 5.88 21.94
CA ASN A 95 -7.82 5.11 22.91
C ASN A 95 -7.10 3.88 23.49
N CYS A 96 -5.98 3.46 22.91
CA CYS A 96 -5.20 2.31 23.36
C CYS A 96 -3.83 2.73 23.94
N ARG A 97 -3.76 3.91 24.54
CA ARG A 97 -2.53 4.41 25.19
C ARG A 97 -2.03 3.42 26.25
N GLY A 98 -0.73 3.17 26.26
CA GLY A 98 -0.11 2.17 27.14
C GLY A 98 -0.03 0.76 26.55
N LYS A 99 -0.65 0.52 25.39
CA LYS A 99 -0.44 -0.70 24.59
C LYS A 99 0.55 -0.42 23.46
N GLN A 100 1.18 -1.47 22.94
CA GLN A 100 1.95 -1.37 21.71
C GLN A 100 0.99 -1.40 20.52
N VAL A 101 0.95 -0.34 19.74
CA VAL A 101 0.15 -0.27 18.52
C VAL A 101 1.10 -0.18 17.34
N TYR A 102 1.12 -1.22 16.51
CA TYR A 102 1.80 -1.26 15.22
C TYR A 102 0.74 -1.05 14.15
N ALA A 103 0.82 0.07 13.45
CA ALA A 103 -0.22 0.44 12.48
C ALA A 103 0.41 0.79 11.13
N GLU A 104 -0.17 0.22 10.09
CA GLU A 104 -0.03 0.65 8.71
C GLU A 104 -1.34 1.29 8.29
N LEU A 105 -1.26 2.55 7.89
CA LEU A 105 -2.38 3.43 7.60
C LEU A 105 -2.40 3.82 6.13
N ALA A 106 -3.46 4.51 5.72
CA ALA A 106 -3.56 5.09 4.38
C ALA A 106 -2.42 6.07 4.11
N GLY A 107 -1.89 6.04 2.89
CA GLY A 107 -0.83 6.93 2.44
C GLY A 107 -0.92 7.19 0.93
N VAL A 108 -0.17 8.18 0.45
CA VAL A 108 -0.13 8.57 -0.97
C VAL A 108 1.23 8.23 -1.56
N ASN A 109 1.37 7.00 -2.06
CA ASN A 109 2.55 6.60 -2.80
C ASN A 109 2.63 7.40 -4.11
N ASN A 110 3.82 7.86 -4.44
CA ASN A 110 3.98 8.73 -5.59
C ASN A 110 5.26 8.48 -6.37
N ILE A 111 5.30 8.94 -7.61
CA ILE A 111 6.45 8.84 -8.50
C ILE A 111 6.71 10.22 -9.11
N VAL A 112 7.96 10.64 -9.14
CA VAL A 112 8.42 11.80 -9.90
C VAL A 112 9.04 11.32 -11.22
N ILE A 113 8.61 11.87 -12.34
CA ILE A 113 9.19 11.60 -13.66
C ILE A 113 9.84 12.89 -14.16
N ASP A 114 11.18 12.93 -14.18
CA ASP A 114 11.99 14.02 -14.69
C ASP A 114 12.50 13.71 -16.09
N SER A 115 13.17 12.57 -16.22
CA SER A 115 13.75 12.09 -17.48
C SER A 115 13.93 10.58 -17.43
N THR A 116 14.17 9.95 -18.60
CA THR A 116 14.43 8.52 -18.68
C THR A 116 15.27 8.18 -19.90
N ASP A 117 16.12 7.18 -19.79
CA ASP A 117 16.89 6.60 -20.90
C ASP A 117 16.09 5.58 -21.72
N ASN A 118 14.97 5.09 -21.17
CA ASN A 118 14.11 4.10 -21.83
C ASN A 118 12.62 4.35 -21.54
N TYR A 119 12.06 5.28 -22.29
CA TYR A 119 10.67 5.73 -22.13
C TYR A 119 9.66 4.58 -22.25
N LYS A 120 9.84 3.68 -23.23
CA LYS A 120 8.93 2.53 -23.42
C LYS A 120 9.01 1.52 -22.27
N ALA A 121 10.19 1.29 -21.72
CA ALA A 121 10.35 0.39 -20.58
C ALA A 121 9.73 1.00 -19.29
N MET A 122 9.90 2.31 -19.09
CA MET A 122 9.25 3.04 -18.00
C MET A 122 7.72 2.92 -18.10
N LEU A 123 7.13 3.22 -19.26
CA LEU A 123 5.67 3.11 -19.45
C LEU A 123 5.14 1.70 -19.18
N ARG A 124 5.86 0.65 -19.64
CA ARG A 124 5.48 -0.74 -19.36
C ARG A 124 5.54 -1.07 -17.87
N ASN A 125 6.57 -0.58 -17.18
CA ASN A 125 6.71 -0.76 -15.73
C ASN A 125 5.58 -0.08 -14.97
N LEU A 126 5.25 1.16 -15.33
CA LEU A 126 4.14 1.90 -14.75
C LEU A 126 2.79 1.26 -15.06
N ALA A 127 2.57 0.75 -16.28
CA ALA A 127 1.35 0.04 -16.64
C ALA A 127 1.10 -1.18 -15.76
N PHE A 128 2.12 -2.00 -15.50
CA PHE A 128 2.02 -3.11 -14.56
C PHE A 128 1.78 -2.62 -13.13
N THR A 129 2.56 -1.62 -12.68
CA THR A 129 2.46 -1.05 -11.32
C THR A 129 1.07 -0.54 -11.00
N LEU A 130 0.40 0.11 -11.96
CA LEU A 130 -0.97 0.62 -11.79
C LEU A 130 -2.04 -0.47 -11.88
N SER A 131 -1.74 -1.58 -12.55
CA SER A 131 -2.71 -2.66 -12.82
C SER A 131 -2.70 -3.77 -11.78
N LEU A 132 -1.53 -4.05 -11.17
CA LEU A 132 -1.37 -5.18 -10.26
C LEU A 132 -2.40 -5.14 -9.15
N TYR A 133 -3.14 -6.27 -9.03
CA TYR A 133 -4.17 -6.48 -8.01
C TYR A 133 -5.30 -5.43 -8.04
N ALA A 134 -5.56 -4.84 -9.22
CA ALA A 134 -6.48 -3.71 -9.41
C ALA A 134 -6.18 -2.54 -8.44
N GLY A 135 -4.90 -2.21 -8.26
CA GLY A 135 -4.48 -1.10 -7.41
C GLY A 135 -4.82 -1.22 -5.92
N GLN A 136 -5.23 -2.42 -5.45
CA GLN A 136 -5.67 -2.61 -4.07
C GLN A 136 -4.52 -3.04 -3.14
N MET A 137 -3.35 -2.44 -3.32
CA MET A 137 -2.16 -2.64 -2.48
C MET A 137 -1.80 -1.34 -1.77
N CYS A 138 -1.38 -1.45 -0.52
CA CYS A 138 -0.87 -0.31 0.26
C CYS A 138 0.36 0.39 -0.38
N THR A 139 1.06 -0.30 -1.29
CA THR A 139 2.21 0.21 -2.03
C THR A 139 1.88 0.67 -3.45
N THR A 140 0.60 0.64 -3.87
CA THR A 140 0.21 1.10 -5.22
C THR A 140 0.48 2.58 -5.39
N THR A 141 1.12 2.95 -6.50
CA THR A 141 1.33 4.34 -6.89
C THR A 141 0.00 5.02 -7.19
N GLN A 142 -0.26 6.14 -6.54
CA GLN A 142 -1.46 6.93 -6.79
C GLN A 142 -1.16 8.21 -7.58
N ALA A 143 -0.11 8.95 -7.21
CA ALA A 143 0.22 10.23 -7.84
C ALA A 143 1.51 10.11 -8.65
N ILE A 144 1.49 10.56 -9.90
CA ILE A 144 2.65 10.60 -10.79
C ILE A 144 2.89 12.07 -11.17
N PHE A 145 3.93 12.67 -10.58
CA PHE A 145 4.27 14.06 -10.81
C PHE A 145 5.12 14.21 -12.06
N VAL A 146 4.62 15.00 -13.02
CA VAL A 146 5.28 15.23 -14.31
C VAL A 146 5.42 16.74 -14.52
N PRO A 147 6.63 17.25 -14.82
CA PRO A 147 6.84 18.67 -15.13
C PRO A 147 5.99 19.15 -16.31
N ALA A 148 5.50 20.38 -16.21
CA ALA A 148 4.74 21.03 -17.29
C ALA A 148 5.56 21.14 -18.61
N GLY A 149 6.89 21.27 -18.48
CA GLY A 149 7.82 21.25 -19.61
C GLY A 149 7.99 19.88 -20.27
N GLY A 150 7.41 18.81 -19.69
CA GLY A 150 7.53 17.45 -20.21
C GLY A 150 8.74 16.69 -19.65
N VAL A 151 8.94 15.48 -20.17
CA VAL A 151 9.95 14.49 -19.77
C VAL A 151 11.03 14.40 -20.84
N ASP A 152 12.30 14.52 -20.43
CA ASP A 152 13.43 14.33 -21.35
C ASP A 152 13.68 12.84 -21.62
N THR A 153 13.84 12.49 -22.90
CA THR A 153 14.13 11.12 -23.36
C THR A 153 15.25 11.15 -24.42
N PRO A 154 15.86 10.02 -24.79
CA PRO A 154 16.84 9.95 -25.85
C PRO A 154 16.32 10.45 -27.20
N ASP A 155 15.01 10.30 -27.45
CA ASP A 155 14.35 10.69 -28.71
C ASP A 155 13.84 12.15 -28.70
N GLY A 156 14.10 12.88 -27.59
CA GLY A 156 13.66 14.26 -27.40
C GLY A 156 12.69 14.40 -26.20
N LYS A 157 12.15 15.61 -26.06
CA LYS A 157 11.25 15.93 -24.94
C LYS A 157 9.82 15.52 -25.25
N VAL A 158 9.20 14.73 -24.37
CA VAL A 158 7.80 14.32 -24.45
C VAL A 158 6.94 15.27 -23.60
N PRO A 159 5.98 16.00 -24.19
CA PRO A 159 5.12 16.93 -23.47
C PRO A 159 4.26 16.23 -22.41
N PHE A 160 3.88 16.95 -21.34
CA PHE A 160 3.04 16.45 -20.23
C PHE A 160 1.79 15.69 -20.72
N ASP A 161 1.00 16.28 -21.61
CA ASP A 161 -0.24 15.66 -22.11
C ASP A 161 0.03 14.38 -22.90
N GLN A 162 1.17 14.32 -23.62
CA GLN A 162 1.58 13.12 -24.32
C GLN A 162 2.05 12.02 -23.35
N VAL A 163 2.78 12.37 -22.27
CA VAL A 163 3.15 11.39 -21.23
C VAL A 163 1.90 10.76 -20.60
N ALA A 164 0.88 11.57 -20.29
CA ALA A 164 -0.37 11.07 -19.74
C ALA A 164 -1.10 10.15 -20.74
N ALA A 165 -1.21 10.56 -21.99
CA ALA A 165 -1.83 9.75 -23.06
C ALA A 165 -1.09 8.44 -23.31
N ASP A 166 0.24 8.48 -23.38
CA ASP A 166 1.09 7.29 -23.62
C ASP A 166 0.99 6.31 -22.44
N LEU A 167 0.92 6.80 -21.19
CA LEU A 167 0.71 5.96 -20.03
C LEU A 167 -0.67 5.28 -20.07
N GLY A 168 -1.72 6.03 -20.41
CA GLY A 168 -3.06 5.47 -20.60
C GLY A 168 -3.08 4.39 -21.67
N ALA A 169 -2.45 4.65 -22.82
CA ALA A 169 -2.33 3.69 -23.90
C ALA A 169 -1.50 2.44 -23.50
N ALA A 170 -0.45 2.62 -22.70
CA ALA A 170 0.35 1.52 -22.19
C ALA A 170 -0.44 0.61 -21.25
N VAL A 171 -1.26 1.17 -20.36
CA VAL A 171 -2.16 0.41 -19.48
C VAL A 171 -3.23 -0.34 -20.29
N ASP A 172 -3.90 0.34 -21.22
CA ASP A 172 -4.94 -0.28 -22.06
C ASP A 172 -4.36 -1.42 -22.91
N LYS A 173 -3.18 -1.23 -23.50
CA LYS A 173 -2.47 -2.26 -24.25
C LYS A 173 -2.03 -3.42 -23.37
N PHE A 174 -1.52 -3.16 -22.18
CA PHE A 174 -1.07 -4.21 -21.25
C PHE A 174 -2.24 -5.13 -20.83
N LEU A 175 -3.42 -4.56 -20.63
CA LEU A 175 -4.64 -5.28 -20.24
C LEU A 175 -5.52 -5.70 -21.41
N SER A 176 -5.07 -5.54 -22.67
CA SER A 176 -5.87 -5.89 -23.86
C SER A 176 -6.05 -7.40 -24.06
N ASP A 177 -5.11 -8.20 -23.55
CA ASP A 177 -5.25 -9.66 -23.49
C ASP A 177 -6.08 -10.06 -22.26
N PRO A 178 -7.24 -10.69 -22.42
CA PRO A 178 -8.08 -11.12 -21.29
C PRO A 178 -7.37 -12.06 -20.32
N ALA A 179 -6.46 -12.91 -20.79
CA ALA A 179 -5.71 -13.81 -19.94
C ALA A 179 -4.73 -13.04 -19.05
N VAL A 180 -4.07 -12.02 -19.59
CA VAL A 180 -3.20 -11.12 -18.81
C VAL A 180 -4.03 -10.29 -17.84
N ALA A 181 -5.14 -9.72 -18.29
CA ALA A 181 -6.01 -8.90 -17.44
C ALA A 181 -6.52 -9.68 -16.22
N THR A 182 -7.03 -10.90 -16.41
CA THR A 182 -7.53 -11.73 -15.31
C THR A 182 -6.43 -12.26 -14.40
N ALA A 183 -5.21 -12.44 -14.90
CA ALA A 183 -4.07 -12.86 -14.09
C ALA A 183 -3.48 -11.73 -13.22
N VAL A 184 -3.56 -10.47 -13.70
CA VAL A 184 -2.95 -9.31 -13.04
C VAL A 184 -3.93 -8.56 -12.15
N LEU A 185 -5.19 -8.42 -12.61
CA LEU A 185 -6.22 -7.68 -11.88
C LEU A 185 -6.85 -8.56 -10.79
N GLY A 186 -6.97 -8.01 -9.58
CA GLY A 186 -7.76 -8.62 -8.51
C GLY A 186 -9.22 -8.17 -8.56
N ALA A 187 -10.12 -8.97 -7.98
CA ALA A 187 -11.49 -8.55 -7.76
C ALA A 187 -11.56 -7.35 -6.78
N ILE A 188 -12.45 -6.42 -7.03
CA ILE A 188 -12.70 -5.29 -6.12
C ILE A 188 -13.31 -5.82 -4.83
N GLN A 189 -12.66 -5.55 -3.70
CA GLN A 189 -12.95 -6.18 -2.41
C GLN A 189 -14.04 -5.45 -1.60
N SER A 190 -14.36 -4.19 -1.97
CA SER A 190 -15.40 -3.46 -1.25
C SER A 190 -16.30 -2.62 -2.17
N PRO A 191 -17.60 -2.45 -1.81
CA PRO A 191 -18.50 -1.54 -2.51
C PRO A 191 -18.00 -0.09 -2.52
N GLU A 192 -17.32 0.35 -1.45
CA GLU A 192 -16.76 1.69 -1.35
C GLU A 192 -15.65 1.93 -2.37
N THR A 193 -14.82 0.90 -2.65
CA THR A 193 -13.80 0.99 -3.70
C THR A 193 -14.45 1.07 -5.08
N LEU A 194 -15.51 0.30 -5.34
CA LEU A 194 -16.25 0.38 -6.59
C LEU A 194 -16.89 1.77 -6.79
N ALA A 195 -17.57 2.28 -5.77
CA ALA A 195 -18.17 3.62 -5.79
C ALA A 195 -17.11 4.72 -6.02
N ARG A 196 -15.91 4.53 -5.48
CA ARG A 196 -14.77 5.44 -5.68
C ARG A 196 -14.28 5.42 -7.13
N ILE A 197 -14.17 4.24 -7.75
CA ILE A 197 -13.83 4.10 -9.17
C ILE A 197 -14.88 4.82 -10.04
N GLU A 198 -16.16 4.62 -9.78
CA GLU A 198 -17.27 5.21 -10.52
C GLU A 198 -17.33 6.74 -10.36
N SER A 199 -16.92 7.25 -9.21
CA SER A 199 -16.86 8.70 -8.95
C SER A 199 -15.55 9.36 -9.39
N ALA A 200 -14.54 8.60 -9.80
CA ALA A 200 -13.21 9.10 -10.14
C ALA A 200 -13.22 10.26 -11.18
N PRO A 201 -14.09 10.28 -12.20
CA PRO A 201 -14.15 11.40 -13.16
C PRO A 201 -14.42 12.78 -12.54
N LYS A 202 -14.85 12.84 -11.27
CA LYS A 202 -15.07 14.12 -10.56
C LYS A 202 -13.76 14.78 -10.12
N TRP A 203 -12.65 14.00 -10.08
CA TRP A 203 -11.37 14.45 -9.52
C TRP A 203 -10.38 14.95 -10.57
N GLY A 204 -10.63 14.72 -11.85
CA GLY A 204 -9.73 15.15 -12.91
C GLY A 204 -10.22 14.81 -14.31
N GLU A 205 -9.45 15.21 -15.31
CA GLU A 205 -9.74 14.83 -16.68
C GLU A 205 -9.37 13.36 -16.91
N VAL A 206 -10.32 12.59 -17.46
CA VAL A 206 -10.12 11.15 -17.69
C VAL A 206 -9.21 10.93 -18.88
N VAL A 207 -8.04 10.34 -18.63
CA VAL A 207 -7.08 9.86 -19.64
C VAL A 207 -7.41 8.44 -20.08
N LEU A 208 -7.73 7.58 -19.10
CA LEU A 208 -8.16 6.20 -19.31
C LEU A 208 -9.35 5.91 -18.39
N ALA A 209 -10.47 5.53 -18.97
CA ALA A 209 -11.65 5.10 -18.22
C ALA A 209 -11.50 3.66 -17.73
N SER A 210 -11.93 3.37 -16.50
CA SER A 210 -12.01 2.01 -16.00
C SER A 210 -13.04 1.19 -16.77
N LYS A 211 -12.69 -0.06 -17.10
CA LYS A 211 -13.56 -1.04 -17.76
C LYS A 211 -13.81 -2.23 -16.84
N LYS A 212 -14.99 -2.81 -16.93
CA LYS A 212 -15.28 -4.11 -16.30
C LYS A 212 -14.62 -5.22 -17.11
N ILE A 213 -14.03 -6.19 -16.41
CA ILE A 213 -13.48 -7.41 -17.00
C ILE A 213 -14.28 -8.60 -16.46
N ASP A 214 -14.78 -9.43 -17.37
CA ASP A 214 -15.45 -10.68 -16.99
C ASP A 214 -14.39 -11.75 -16.70
N HIS A 215 -14.41 -12.30 -15.48
CA HIS A 215 -13.45 -13.31 -15.08
C HIS A 215 -13.98 -14.71 -15.43
N PRO A 216 -13.24 -15.52 -16.22
CA PRO A 216 -13.73 -16.79 -16.75
C PRO A 216 -14.05 -17.82 -15.66
N GLU A 217 -13.27 -17.88 -14.58
CA GLU A 217 -13.46 -18.83 -13.48
C GLU A 217 -14.36 -18.28 -12.36
N PHE A 218 -14.45 -16.95 -12.23
CA PHE A 218 -15.20 -16.28 -11.16
C PHE A 218 -16.20 -15.28 -11.72
N PRO A 219 -17.32 -15.73 -12.32
CA PRO A 219 -18.26 -14.84 -13.03
C PRO A 219 -18.98 -13.83 -12.14
N LYS A 220 -18.92 -14.00 -10.81
CA LYS A 220 -19.45 -13.04 -9.83
C LYS A 220 -18.40 -12.03 -9.35
N ALA A 221 -17.14 -12.18 -9.74
CA ALA A 221 -16.09 -11.26 -9.34
C ALA A 221 -16.29 -9.91 -10.04
N GLU A 222 -16.23 -8.84 -9.29
CA GLU A 222 -16.20 -7.48 -9.83
C GLU A 222 -14.76 -7.09 -10.11
N VAL A 223 -14.31 -7.24 -11.35
CA VAL A 223 -12.95 -6.92 -11.78
C VAL A 223 -12.96 -5.63 -12.59
N ARG A 224 -12.10 -4.69 -12.24
CA ARG A 224 -12.00 -3.37 -12.89
C ARG A 224 -10.58 -3.06 -13.33
N THR A 225 -10.43 -2.50 -14.54
CA THR A 225 -9.18 -1.93 -14.99
C THR A 225 -8.91 -0.60 -14.29
N PRO A 226 -7.67 -0.10 -14.26
CA PRO A 226 -7.36 1.22 -13.72
C PRO A 226 -8.13 2.34 -14.43
N VAL A 227 -8.50 3.37 -13.66
CA VAL A 227 -8.83 4.70 -14.16
C VAL A 227 -7.59 5.59 -13.99
N LEU A 228 -7.18 6.25 -15.08
CA LEU A 228 -6.09 7.22 -15.06
C LEU A 228 -6.67 8.61 -15.31
N LEU A 229 -6.36 9.52 -14.41
CA LEU A 229 -6.80 10.90 -14.44
C LEU A 229 -5.59 11.82 -14.64
N LYS A 230 -5.77 12.97 -15.30
CA LYS A 230 -4.80 14.06 -15.24
C LYS A 230 -5.39 15.26 -14.52
N CYS A 231 -4.57 15.96 -13.78
CA CYS A 231 -4.96 17.18 -13.08
C CYS A 231 -3.74 18.10 -12.88
N ASP A 232 -4.01 19.33 -12.46
CA ASP A 232 -2.98 20.27 -12.03
C ASP A 232 -2.64 20.05 -10.55
N ALA A 233 -1.40 20.31 -10.17
CA ALA A 233 -0.95 20.18 -8.79
C ALA A 233 -1.74 21.04 -7.80
N SER A 234 -2.31 22.16 -8.25
CA SER A 234 -3.16 23.04 -7.44
C SER A 234 -4.48 22.39 -7.02
N ASN A 235 -4.94 21.35 -7.70
CA ASN A 235 -6.13 20.59 -7.34
C ASN A 235 -5.83 19.52 -6.27
N GLU A 236 -5.28 19.92 -5.14
CA GLU A 236 -4.83 19.02 -4.07
C GLU A 236 -5.95 18.10 -3.56
N ALA A 237 -7.19 18.57 -3.51
CA ALA A 237 -8.34 17.79 -3.08
C ALA A 237 -8.60 16.53 -3.94
N ALA A 238 -8.10 16.50 -5.16
CA ALA A 238 -8.22 15.35 -6.05
C ALA A 238 -7.26 14.22 -5.65
N TRP A 239 -5.97 14.50 -5.51
CA TRP A 239 -4.89 13.52 -5.51
C TRP A 239 -4.11 13.43 -4.19
N MET A 240 -4.25 14.37 -3.26
CA MET A 240 -3.46 14.44 -2.03
C MET A 240 -3.99 13.56 -0.88
N GLU A 241 -5.09 12.85 -1.09
CA GLU A 241 -5.60 11.82 -0.18
C GLU A 241 -5.59 10.45 -0.86
N GLU A 242 -5.39 9.38 -0.10
CA GLU A 242 -5.44 8.03 -0.66
C GLU A 242 -6.81 7.75 -1.28
N ARG A 243 -6.81 7.38 -2.55
CA ARG A 243 -7.97 6.91 -3.33
C ARG A 243 -7.84 5.39 -3.55
N PHE A 244 -7.85 4.64 -2.47
CA PHE A 244 -7.57 3.20 -2.48
C PHE A 244 -8.37 2.45 -3.56
N GLY A 245 -7.66 1.77 -4.45
CA GLY A 245 -8.19 1.08 -5.62
C GLY A 245 -7.42 1.39 -6.90
N PRO A 246 -7.91 0.96 -8.07
CA PRO A 246 -7.27 1.18 -9.36
C PRO A 246 -7.47 2.63 -9.86
N ILE A 247 -6.99 3.61 -9.10
CA ILE A 247 -7.17 5.03 -9.37
C ILE A 247 -5.80 5.70 -9.28
N ALA A 248 -5.36 6.32 -10.38
CA ALA A 248 -4.10 7.04 -10.40
C ALA A 248 -4.23 8.39 -11.10
N PHE A 249 -3.36 9.31 -10.71
CA PHE A 249 -3.31 10.69 -11.20
C PHE A 249 -1.97 10.99 -11.85
N VAL A 250 -1.99 11.51 -13.07
CA VAL A 250 -0.84 12.21 -13.66
C VAL A 250 -1.01 13.68 -13.31
N VAL A 251 -0.15 14.16 -12.42
CA VAL A 251 -0.25 15.49 -11.82
C VAL A 251 0.76 16.42 -12.47
N LYS A 252 0.25 17.48 -13.11
CA LYS A 252 1.10 18.50 -13.73
C LYS A 252 1.70 19.40 -12.66
N VAL A 253 3.03 19.47 -12.64
CA VAL A 253 3.80 20.35 -11.75
C VAL A 253 4.60 21.36 -12.55
N VAL A 254 5.01 22.47 -11.95
CA VAL A 254 5.76 23.53 -12.64
C VAL A 254 7.06 22.99 -13.22
N ASP A 255 7.85 22.30 -12.40
CA ASP A 255 9.14 21.74 -12.77
C ASP A 255 9.51 20.54 -11.85
N THR A 256 10.66 19.94 -12.06
CA THR A 256 11.18 18.82 -11.28
C THR A 256 11.43 19.17 -9.82
N ALA A 257 11.91 20.38 -9.53
CA ALA A 257 12.15 20.81 -8.16
C ALA A 257 10.83 20.93 -7.37
N ALA A 258 9.78 21.47 -8.01
CA ALA A 258 8.45 21.51 -7.45
C ALA A 258 7.85 20.09 -7.26
N ALA A 259 8.11 19.16 -8.18
CA ALA A 259 7.70 17.75 -8.04
C ALA A 259 8.33 17.09 -6.80
N ILE A 260 9.62 17.27 -6.58
CA ILE A 260 10.35 16.73 -5.43
C ILE A 260 9.81 17.34 -4.12
N ALA A 261 9.66 18.68 -4.07
CA ALA A 261 9.12 19.36 -2.89
C ALA A 261 7.68 18.90 -2.56
N LEU A 262 6.86 18.68 -3.60
CA LEU A 262 5.50 18.21 -3.45
C LEU A 262 5.46 16.75 -2.96
N SER A 263 6.30 15.88 -3.51
CA SER A 263 6.46 14.51 -3.04
C SER A 263 6.84 14.47 -1.55
N GLU A 264 7.85 15.24 -1.14
CA GLU A 264 8.26 15.33 0.27
C GLU A 264 7.10 15.81 1.17
N ARG A 265 6.38 16.86 0.75
CA ARG A 265 5.23 17.38 1.47
C ARG A 265 4.11 16.36 1.65
N VAL A 266 3.78 15.63 0.58
CA VAL A 266 2.75 14.57 0.61
C VAL A 266 3.11 13.50 1.62
N VAL A 267 4.35 12.99 1.58
CA VAL A 267 4.82 11.96 2.51
C VAL A 267 4.78 12.45 3.96
N ASN A 268 5.23 13.68 4.21
CA ASN A 268 5.23 14.24 5.57
C ASN A 268 3.81 14.48 6.12
N THR A 269 2.82 14.76 5.24
CA THR A 269 1.47 15.12 5.66
C THR A 269 0.54 13.89 5.74
N HIS A 270 0.61 13.01 4.73
CA HIS A 270 -0.33 11.89 4.56
C HIS A 270 0.36 10.52 4.67
N GLY A 271 1.69 10.49 4.66
CA GLY A 271 2.46 9.25 4.62
C GLY A 271 2.57 8.65 3.22
N ALA A 272 3.54 7.79 3.06
CA ALA A 272 3.68 6.86 1.95
C ALA A 272 4.54 5.67 2.38
N LEU A 273 4.32 4.51 1.81
CA LEU A 273 5.20 3.35 1.97
C LEU A 273 6.36 3.39 0.99
N THR A 274 6.14 3.95 -0.20
CA THR A 274 7.15 4.01 -1.25
C THR A 274 7.00 5.26 -2.12
N VAL A 275 8.14 5.72 -2.61
CA VAL A 275 8.25 6.80 -3.59
C VAL A 275 9.12 6.32 -4.74
N GLY A 276 8.81 6.72 -5.97
CA GLY A 276 9.59 6.42 -7.17
C GLY A 276 10.18 7.67 -7.80
N LEU A 277 11.28 7.47 -8.52
CA LEU A 277 11.91 8.49 -9.34
C LEU A 277 12.34 7.88 -10.67
N TYR A 278 12.04 8.58 -11.76
CA TYR A 278 12.70 8.39 -13.06
C TYR A 278 13.50 9.65 -13.39
N SER A 279 14.81 9.53 -13.45
CA SER A 279 15.73 10.59 -13.84
C SER A 279 17.06 10.03 -14.32
N THR A 280 17.62 10.63 -15.36
CA THR A 280 18.99 10.38 -15.83
C THR A 280 19.98 11.40 -15.26
N ARG A 281 19.51 12.37 -14.46
CA ARG A 281 20.29 13.45 -13.90
C ARG A 281 20.67 13.16 -12.44
N GLN A 282 21.98 13.15 -12.17
CA GLN A 282 22.49 12.85 -10.83
C GLN A 282 22.07 13.89 -9.78
N ASP A 283 22.03 15.18 -10.15
CA ASP A 283 21.57 16.24 -9.26
C ASP A 283 20.11 16.07 -8.81
N VAL A 284 19.25 15.58 -9.69
CA VAL A 284 17.85 15.25 -9.39
C VAL A 284 17.76 14.01 -8.48
N ILE A 285 18.56 12.97 -8.78
CA ILE A 285 18.63 11.76 -7.95
C ILE A 285 19.08 12.11 -6.53
N ASP A 286 20.11 12.95 -6.39
CA ASP A 286 20.62 13.39 -5.10
C ASP A 286 19.59 14.23 -4.33
N ALA A 287 18.91 15.16 -5.01
CA ALA A 287 17.85 15.97 -4.42
C ALA A 287 16.67 15.13 -3.93
N MET A 288 16.21 14.15 -4.74
CA MET A 288 15.14 13.24 -4.36
C MET A 288 15.55 12.31 -3.22
N THR A 289 16.79 11.80 -3.22
CA THR A 289 17.36 11.02 -2.12
C THR A 289 17.32 11.81 -0.82
N ALA A 290 17.78 13.07 -0.84
CA ALA A 290 17.74 13.93 0.33
C ALA A 290 16.30 14.18 0.82
N ALA A 291 15.35 14.41 -0.07
CA ALA A 291 13.94 14.61 0.26
C ALA A 291 13.33 13.35 0.93
N THR A 292 13.58 12.16 0.37
CA THR A 292 13.06 10.89 0.92
C THR A 292 13.73 10.50 2.24
N MET A 293 15.00 10.86 2.45
CA MET A 293 15.64 10.72 3.76
C MET A 293 14.98 11.60 4.83
N ARG A 294 14.65 12.86 4.51
CA ARG A 294 13.94 13.74 5.45
C ARG A 294 12.52 13.26 5.75
N SER A 295 11.79 12.80 4.74
CA SER A 295 10.43 12.29 4.88
C SER A 295 10.36 10.82 5.30
N LYS A 296 11.52 10.13 5.41
CA LYS A 296 11.64 8.75 5.91
C LYS A 296 10.78 7.76 5.14
N VAL A 297 10.92 7.76 3.83
CA VAL A 297 10.22 6.86 2.90
C VAL A 297 11.20 6.13 2.00
N ALA A 298 10.88 4.90 1.62
CA ALA A 298 11.68 4.13 0.68
C ALA A 298 11.64 4.75 -0.72
N LEU A 299 12.80 4.85 -1.38
CA LEU A 299 12.95 5.40 -2.73
C LEU A 299 13.37 4.31 -3.72
N SER A 300 12.62 4.20 -4.81
CA SER A 300 12.93 3.36 -5.97
C SER A 300 13.35 4.24 -7.15
N ILE A 301 14.52 3.98 -7.75
CA ILE A 301 15.08 4.82 -8.81
C ILE A 301 15.16 4.02 -10.12
N ASN A 302 14.58 4.57 -11.21
CA ASN A 302 14.67 4.06 -12.57
C ASN A 302 14.27 2.57 -12.72
N LEU A 303 13.29 2.09 -11.95
CA LEU A 303 12.87 0.69 -12.03
C LEU A 303 12.22 0.41 -13.39
N THR A 304 12.78 -0.55 -14.10
CA THR A 304 12.31 -1.03 -15.41
C THR A 304 12.44 -2.55 -15.50
N GLY A 305 12.02 -3.13 -16.62
CA GLY A 305 12.07 -4.58 -16.81
C GLY A 305 11.12 -5.33 -15.87
N GLY A 306 11.61 -6.32 -15.15
CA GLY A 306 10.82 -7.17 -14.24
C GLY A 306 10.83 -6.73 -12.78
N VAL A 307 11.32 -5.53 -12.47
CA VAL A 307 11.32 -4.96 -11.11
C VAL A 307 10.33 -3.81 -11.03
N PHE A 308 9.31 -3.95 -10.21
CA PHE A 308 8.19 -3.02 -10.12
C PHE A 308 8.16 -2.32 -8.76
N VAL A 309 7.82 -1.03 -8.73
CA VAL A 309 7.86 -0.20 -7.51
C VAL A 309 6.97 -0.77 -6.42
N ASN A 310 5.70 -0.97 -6.70
CA ASN A 310 4.74 -1.48 -5.71
C ASN A 310 5.09 -2.89 -5.21
N GLN A 311 5.52 -3.79 -6.09
CA GLN A 311 5.86 -5.16 -5.75
C GLN A 311 7.15 -5.24 -4.93
N SER A 312 8.18 -4.48 -5.32
CA SER A 312 9.44 -4.41 -4.57
C SER A 312 9.24 -3.85 -3.17
N ALA A 313 8.39 -2.84 -3.01
CA ALA A 313 8.07 -2.29 -1.70
C ALA A 313 7.22 -3.25 -0.86
N ALA A 314 6.19 -3.89 -1.45
CA ALA A 314 5.27 -4.78 -0.75
C ALA A 314 5.98 -6.00 -0.13
N TYR A 315 6.97 -6.55 -0.81
CA TYR A 315 7.66 -7.78 -0.40
C TYR A 315 9.09 -7.53 0.12
N SER A 316 9.42 -6.28 0.42
CA SER A 316 10.67 -5.93 1.07
C SER A 316 10.66 -6.35 2.54
N ASP A 317 11.82 -6.72 3.10
CA ASP A 317 12.01 -6.92 4.54
C ASP A 317 11.67 -5.67 5.36
N TYR A 318 11.71 -4.51 4.73
CA TYR A 318 11.33 -3.22 5.29
C TYR A 318 10.12 -2.66 4.55
N HIS A 319 8.96 -3.32 4.71
CA HIS A 319 7.70 -2.94 4.06
C HIS A 319 7.32 -1.47 4.31
N GLY A 320 7.48 -0.99 5.54
CA GLY A 320 7.41 0.43 5.91
C GLY A 320 8.68 0.85 6.64
N THR A 321 9.04 2.11 6.60
CA THR A 321 10.20 2.61 7.35
C THR A 321 9.90 2.84 8.83
N GLY A 322 8.62 2.92 9.20
CA GLY A 322 8.18 3.29 10.54
C GLY A 322 8.39 4.75 10.90
N GLY A 323 8.76 5.58 9.92
CA GLY A 323 9.19 6.95 10.15
C GLY A 323 8.28 8.06 9.61
N ASN A 324 7.16 7.72 8.95
CA ASN A 324 6.21 8.67 8.41
C ASN A 324 4.77 8.24 8.73
N PRO A 325 3.73 9.07 8.47
CA PRO A 325 2.36 8.77 8.90
C PRO A 325 1.75 7.45 8.38
N ALA A 326 2.26 6.88 7.26
CA ALA A 326 1.70 5.64 6.71
C ALA A 326 2.02 4.40 7.54
N ALA A 327 3.13 4.39 8.29
CA ALA A 327 3.48 3.25 9.13
C ALA A 327 4.38 3.66 10.29
N ASN A 328 4.18 3.08 11.47
CA ASN A 328 5.00 3.33 12.65
C ASN A 328 5.96 2.17 12.99
N ALA A 329 6.10 1.19 12.12
CA ALA A 329 7.01 0.07 12.24
C ALA A 329 7.44 -0.44 10.87
N SER A 330 8.53 -1.19 10.81
CA SER A 330 9.01 -1.83 9.57
C SER A 330 8.61 -3.31 9.45
N TYR A 331 7.85 -3.86 10.35
CA TYR A 331 7.21 -5.19 10.35
C TYR A 331 8.13 -6.42 10.20
N ALA A 332 9.39 -6.27 9.88
CA ALA A 332 10.33 -7.38 9.72
C ALA A 332 11.66 -7.17 10.46
N ASP A 333 11.85 -6.02 11.12
CA ASP A 333 13.07 -5.76 11.88
C ASP A 333 13.06 -6.42 13.27
N SER A 334 14.23 -6.50 13.86
CA SER A 334 14.40 -7.09 15.18
C SER A 334 13.65 -6.34 16.29
N ALA A 335 13.43 -5.04 16.15
CA ALA A 335 12.69 -4.24 17.11
C ALA A 335 11.19 -4.59 17.11
N PHE A 336 10.61 -4.84 15.94
CA PHE A 336 9.23 -5.29 15.80
C PHE A 336 8.96 -6.60 16.55
N VAL A 337 9.92 -7.54 16.52
CA VAL A 337 9.84 -8.81 17.25
C VAL A 337 10.16 -8.61 18.73
N ALA A 338 11.33 -8.02 19.03
CA ALA A 338 11.87 -7.93 20.40
C ALA A 338 10.97 -7.11 21.35
N ASN A 339 10.31 -6.08 20.85
CA ASN A 339 9.40 -5.26 21.66
C ASN A 339 8.17 -6.01 22.18
N ARG A 340 7.89 -7.22 21.70
CA ARG A 340 6.76 -8.06 22.12
C ARG A 340 7.07 -8.94 23.33
N PHE A 341 8.33 -9.12 23.71
CA PHE A 341 8.69 -9.87 24.89
C PHE A 341 8.10 -9.23 26.17
N ARG A 342 7.51 -10.06 27.01
CA ARG A 342 7.04 -9.71 28.35
C ARG A 342 7.76 -10.59 29.36
N VAL A 343 8.61 -9.96 30.18
CA VAL A 343 9.48 -10.68 31.13
C VAL A 343 9.11 -10.28 32.56
N VAL A 344 8.89 -11.29 33.41
CA VAL A 344 8.71 -11.11 34.85
C VAL A 344 9.84 -11.86 35.57
N GLN A 345 10.59 -11.14 36.37
CA GLN A 345 11.64 -11.72 37.20
C GLN A 345 11.06 -12.19 38.54
N ARG A 346 11.39 -13.40 38.94
CA ARG A 346 11.21 -13.89 40.29
C ARG A 346 12.54 -13.88 41.02
N ARG A 347 12.54 -13.38 42.24
CA ARG A 347 13.73 -13.33 43.09
C ARG A 347 13.43 -14.02 44.38
N TYR A 348 14.33 -14.90 44.83
CA TYR A 348 14.24 -15.61 46.09
C TYR A 348 15.50 -15.34 46.89
N HIS A 349 15.35 -15.23 48.18
CA HIS A 349 16.50 -15.33 49.10
C HIS A 349 16.87 -16.79 49.21
N VAL A 350 18.16 -17.12 49.02
CA VAL A 350 18.71 -18.47 49.18
C VAL A 350 19.36 -18.56 50.56
#